data_5c9021614366e9e5facb5f05b4458d99
#
_entry.id   5c9021614366e9e5facb5f05b4458d99
#
_cell.length_a   1.000
_cell.length_b   1.000
_cell.length_c   1.000
_cell.angle_alpha   90.00
_cell.angle_beta   90.00
_cell.angle_gamma   90.00
#
_symmetry.space_group_name_H-M   'P 1'
#
loop_
_entity.id
_entity.type
_entity.pdbx_description
1 polymer ?
#
loop_
_entity_poly.entity_id
_entity_poly.type
_entity_poly.pdbx_seq_one_letter_code
_entity_poly.pdbx_strand_id
1 'polypeptide(L)'
;MKSVEEQLALIKRGAEELLVESELIEKLKRGQPLRIKAGFDPTAPDLHLGHTVLINKLRQFQELGHQVIFLIGDFTGMIGDPSGKSATRPPLTREQVLENAETYKTQVFKILDPAKTEVAFNSTWMDQMAPADFIRLTSQYTVARMLERDDFDKRYTTNQPIAIHEFLYPLVQGYDSVALRADVELGGTDQKFNLLMGRELQRGYGQEPQCILTMPLLEGLDGVKKMSKSLGNYVGIQEAPGVMYSKLVSIPDALMWRYFELLSFLSMDEINAFRADVEAGANPRDIKIKLAEEIVARFHGEEAAANAHRAAGNRMKEGELPDDLPEIELTAAEDMPIAAVLNKAGLVKNSAVARDLLNSGGVRIDGEVVDRTFIYVLGAAHVCQAGKKAFARITLKSE
;
A
#
# COMPACT_ATOMS: atom_id res chain seq x y z
N MET A 1 28.79 4.69 11.98
CA MET A 1 27.81 3.64 11.58
C MET A 1 27.64 2.68 12.73
N LYS A 2 26.46 2.03 12.84
CA LYS A 2 26.20 0.92 13.78
C LYS A 2 27.11 -0.27 13.48
N SER A 3 27.23 -1.24 14.40
CA SER A 3 27.96 -2.49 14.14
C SER A 3 27.33 -3.27 12.97
N VAL A 4 28.06 -4.20 12.37
CA VAL A 4 27.53 -5.01 11.25
C VAL A 4 26.32 -5.83 11.70
N GLU A 5 26.35 -6.35 12.93
CA GLU A 5 25.27 -7.12 13.54
C GLU A 5 24.01 -6.28 13.74
N GLU A 6 24.15 -5.08 14.28
CA GLU A 6 23.03 -4.13 14.46
C GLU A 6 22.42 -3.70 13.12
N GLN A 7 23.28 -3.46 12.12
CA GLN A 7 22.83 -3.12 10.78
C GLN A 7 22.05 -4.29 10.16
N LEU A 8 22.61 -5.51 10.24
CA LEU A 8 22.00 -6.71 9.67
C LEU A 8 20.64 -7.01 10.34
N ALA A 9 20.54 -6.86 11.66
CA ALA A 9 19.29 -7.04 12.39
C ALA A 9 18.18 -6.09 11.87
N LEU A 10 18.50 -4.80 11.67
CA LEU A 10 17.55 -3.84 11.14
C LEU A 10 17.21 -4.09 9.66
N ILE A 11 18.21 -4.46 8.85
CA ILE A 11 18.01 -4.81 7.43
C ILE A 11 17.07 -6.02 7.30
N LYS A 12 17.23 -7.04 8.14
CA LYS A 12 16.40 -8.26 8.11
C LYS A 12 15.02 -8.08 8.73
N ARG A 13 14.75 -7.00 9.49
CA ARG A 13 13.44 -6.74 10.06
C ARG A 13 12.36 -6.74 8.98
N GLY A 14 11.39 -7.63 9.08
CA GLY A 14 10.25 -7.74 8.15
C GLY A 14 10.63 -8.10 6.72
N ALA A 15 11.90 -8.40 6.42
CA ALA A 15 12.32 -8.89 5.11
C ALA A 15 11.90 -10.35 4.90
N GLU A 16 11.49 -10.69 3.68
CA GLU A 16 11.15 -12.08 3.32
C GLU A 16 12.42 -12.86 2.96
N GLU A 17 13.26 -12.30 2.09
CA GLU A 17 14.52 -12.93 1.70
C GLU A 17 15.66 -11.90 1.62
N LEU A 18 16.86 -12.31 1.97
CA LEU A 18 18.11 -11.60 1.75
C LEU A 18 19.06 -12.49 0.93
N LEU A 19 19.34 -12.11 -0.31
CA LEU A 19 20.23 -12.79 -1.24
C LEU A 19 21.39 -11.86 -1.64
N VAL A 20 22.62 -12.11 -1.36
CA VAL A 20 23.29 -13.16 -0.61
C VAL A 20 23.78 -12.53 0.70
N GLU A 21 23.35 -13.06 1.85
CA GLU A 21 23.65 -12.45 3.16
C GLU A 21 25.17 -12.32 3.41
N SER A 22 25.95 -13.33 3.04
CA SER A 22 27.42 -13.27 3.22
C SER A 22 28.07 -12.17 2.40
N GLU A 23 27.60 -11.89 1.18
CA GLU A 23 28.10 -10.79 0.36
C GLU A 23 27.74 -9.43 0.99
N LEU A 24 26.52 -9.31 1.54
CA LEU A 24 26.11 -8.09 2.24
C LEU A 24 26.99 -7.82 3.46
N ILE A 25 27.27 -8.86 4.27
CA ILE A 25 28.16 -8.75 5.42
C ILE A 25 29.55 -8.23 4.99
N GLU A 26 30.11 -8.76 3.90
CA GLU A 26 31.40 -8.30 3.39
C GLU A 26 31.35 -6.83 2.90
N LYS A 27 30.24 -6.42 2.24
CA LYS A 27 30.03 -5.01 1.87
C LYS A 27 29.93 -4.11 3.09
N LEU A 28 29.18 -4.50 4.14
CA LEU A 28 29.04 -3.73 5.38
C LEU A 28 30.35 -3.59 6.16
N LYS A 29 31.19 -4.64 6.19
CA LYS A 29 32.52 -4.61 6.82
C LYS A 29 33.47 -3.57 6.23
N ARG A 30 33.25 -3.13 4.99
CA ARG A 30 34.06 -2.08 4.35
C ARG A 30 33.89 -0.72 5.03
N GLY A 31 32.83 -0.54 5.84
CA GLY A 31 32.56 0.70 6.56
C GLY A 31 32.24 1.90 5.66
N GLN A 32 31.90 1.67 4.41
CA GLN A 32 31.50 2.70 3.44
C GLN A 32 29.98 2.70 3.24
N PRO A 33 29.36 3.86 2.98
CA PRO A 33 27.96 3.91 2.60
C PRO A 33 27.69 3.06 1.35
N LEU A 34 26.72 2.15 1.45
CA LEU A 34 26.26 1.35 0.32
C LEU A 34 25.23 2.14 -0.50
N ARG A 35 25.18 1.86 -1.80
CA ARG A 35 24.16 2.40 -2.72
C ARG A 35 22.95 1.47 -2.73
N ILE A 36 21.86 1.91 -2.14
CA ILE A 36 20.63 1.15 -1.93
C ILE A 36 19.57 1.63 -2.92
N LYS A 37 19.21 0.79 -3.85
CA LYS A 37 18.24 1.11 -4.92
C LYS A 37 16.88 0.46 -4.66
N ALA A 38 15.80 1.19 -4.94
CA ALA A 38 14.47 0.63 -5.19
C ALA A 38 13.81 1.36 -6.36
N GLY A 39 13.29 0.60 -7.31
CA GLY A 39 12.60 1.12 -8.50
C GLY A 39 11.09 1.11 -8.34
N PHE A 40 10.46 2.17 -8.83
CA PHE A 40 9.00 2.35 -8.82
C PHE A 40 8.54 2.88 -10.18
N ASP A 41 7.72 2.10 -10.86
CA ASP A 41 7.03 2.57 -12.06
C ASP A 41 5.85 3.46 -11.65
N PRO A 42 5.76 4.70 -12.15
CA PRO A 42 4.71 5.64 -11.79
C PRO A 42 3.39 5.31 -12.49
N THR A 43 2.81 4.15 -12.16
CA THR A 43 1.63 3.59 -12.83
C THR A 43 0.29 4.19 -12.36
N ALA A 44 0.30 4.94 -11.26
CA ALA A 44 -0.87 5.62 -10.71
C ALA A 44 -0.42 6.81 -9.85
N PRO A 45 -1.20 7.90 -9.75
CA PRO A 45 -0.77 9.12 -9.07
C PRO A 45 -0.59 8.96 -7.55
N ASP A 46 -1.27 8.01 -6.91
CA ASP A 46 -1.28 7.90 -5.46
C ASP A 46 -0.68 6.60 -4.95
N LEU A 47 0.08 6.72 -3.87
CA LEU A 47 0.61 5.60 -3.11
C LEU A 47 -0.39 5.15 -2.01
N HIS A 48 -0.30 3.89 -1.62
CA HIS A 48 -0.97 3.34 -0.44
C HIS A 48 0.04 2.67 0.50
N LEU A 49 -0.37 2.31 1.71
CA LEU A 49 0.54 1.75 2.72
C LEU A 49 1.33 0.52 2.24
N GLY A 50 0.81 -0.26 1.29
CA GLY A 50 1.56 -1.37 0.69
C GLY A 50 2.85 -0.93 0.00
N HIS A 51 2.85 0.22 -0.69
CA HIS A 51 4.07 0.77 -1.30
C HIS A 51 5.04 1.30 -0.24
N THR A 52 4.53 1.77 0.89
CA THR A 52 5.37 2.34 1.94
C THR A 52 6.21 1.29 2.68
N VAL A 53 5.91 0.00 2.54
CA VAL A 53 6.76 -1.08 3.08
C VAL A 53 8.19 -0.97 2.56
N LEU A 54 8.36 -0.84 1.24
CA LEU A 54 9.68 -0.64 0.63
C LEU A 54 10.29 0.71 1.00
N ILE A 55 9.48 1.77 1.02
CA ILE A 55 9.96 3.13 1.34
C ILE A 55 10.42 3.21 2.82
N ASN A 56 9.71 2.55 3.74
CA ASN A 56 10.13 2.43 5.13
C ASN A 56 11.45 1.66 5.26
N LYS A 57 11.64 0.61 4.47
CA LYS A 57 12.90 -0.13 4.45
C LYS A 57 14.04 0.75 3.92
N LEU A 58 13.82 1.54 2.88
CA LEU A 58 14.79 2.52 2.40
C LEU A 58 15.15 3.53 3.49
N ARG A 59 14.17 4.03 4.27
CA ARG A 59 14.43 4.90 5.42
C ARG A 59 15.35 4.24 6.45
N GLN A 60 15.13 2.95 6.76
CA GLN A 60 16.00 2.21 7.68
C GLN A 60 17.45 2.20 7.18
N PHE A 61 17.69 2.06 5.88
CA PHE A 61 19.02 2.19 5.29
C PHE A 61 19.59 3.61 5.42
N GLN A 62 18.77 4.65 5.28
CA GLN A 62 19.20 6.04 5.54
C GLN A 62 19.62 6.26 6.99
N GLU A 63 18.89 5.67 7.95
CA GLU A 63 19.21 5.73 9.38
C GLU A 63 20.52 5.01 9.72
N LEU A 64 20.88 3.98 8.96
CA LEU A 64 22.15 3.28 9.04
C LEU A 64 23.31 4.05 8.38
N GLY A 65 23.04 5.13 7.66
CA GLY A 65 24.03 5.97 6.99
C GLY A 65 24.37 5.55 5.56
N HIS A 66 23.50 4.74 4.92
CA HIS A 66 23.64 4.36 3.52
C HIS A 66 23.00 5.39 2.58
N GLN A 67 23.44 5.40 1.32
CA GLN A 67 22.90 6.26 0.28
C GLN A 67 21.67 5.57 -0.37
N VAL A 68 20.53 6.18 -0.24
CA VAL A 68 19.28 5.68 -0.86
C VAL A 68 19.10 6.28 -2.25
N ILE A 69 18.77 5.44 -3.21
CA ILE A 69 18.42 5.80 -4.58
C ILE A 69 16.97 5.40 -4.80
N PHE A 70 16.12 6.41 -4.90
CA PHE A 70 14.72 6.25 -5.29
C PHE A 70 14.63 6.37 -6.80
N LEU A 71 14.54 5.22 -7.48
CA LEU A 71 14.49 5.18 -8.95
C LEU A 71 13.04 5.26 -9.42
N ILE A 72 12.76 6.23 -10.25
CA ILE A 72 11.50 6.36 -10.97
C ILE A 72 11.68 5.70 -12.35
N GLY A 73 10.89 4.65 -12.58
CA GLY A 73 10.88 3.90 -13.83
C GLY A 73 10.05 4.61 -14.90
N ASP A 74 10.49 5.77 -15.35
CA ASP A 74 9.79 6.53 -16.37
C ASP A 74 9.94 5.90 -17.77
N PHE A 75 11.04 5.19 -18.04
CA PHE A 75 11.20 4.39 -19.23
C PHE A 75 10.51 3.03 -19.13
N THR A 76 10.70 2.32 -18.00
CA THR A 76 10.06 1.01 -17.74
C THR A 76 8.54 1.11 -17.65
N GLY A 77 8.01 2.22 -17.14
CA GLY A 77 6.57 2.50 -17.10
C GLY A 77 5.91 2.54 -18.49
N MET A 78 6.66 2.90 -19.53
CA MET A 78 6.19 2.84 -20.92
C MET A 78 6.20 1.40 -21.48
N ILE A 79 7.04 0.51 -20.96
CA ILE A 79 7.02 -0.92 -21.33
C ILE A 79 5.86 -1.62 -20.60
N GLY A 80 5.72 -1.37 -19.29
CA GLY A 80 4.79 -2.02 -18.39
C GLY A 80 5.32 -3.33 -17.81
N ASP A 81 5.36 -3.40 -16.48
CA ASP A 81 5.82 -4.60 -15.76
C ASP A 81 4.89 -5.79 -16.00
N PRO A 82 5.39 -6.89 -16.61
CA PRO A 82 4.62 -8.11 -16.81
C PRO A 82 4.44 -8.96 -15.54
N SER A 83 5.13 -8.65 -14.42
CA SER A 83 5.13 -9.44 -13.19
C SER A 83 3.73 -9.74 -12.65
N GLY A 84 3.43 -11.01 -12.45
CA GLY A 84 2.19 -11.48 -11.81
C GLY A 84 0.91 -11.21 -12.59
N LYS A 85 0.97 -11.02 -13.93
CA LYS A 85 -0.19 -10.71 -14.76
C LYS A 85 -0.45 -11.74 -15.84
N SER A 86 -1.71 -11.89 -16.14
CA SER A 86 -2.19 -12.73 -17.24
C SER A 86 -2.29 -11.99 -18.59
N ALA A 87 -2.07 -10.68 -18.60
CA ALA A 87 -2.15 -9.85 -19.81
C ALA A 87 -1.25 -8.60 -19.68
N THR A 88 -0.75 -8.11 -20.81
CA THR A 88 0.04 -6.89 -20.92
C THR A 88 -0.75 -5.67 -20.43
N ARG A 89 -0.11 -4.81 -19.64
CA ARG A 89 -0.70 -3.50 -19.29
C ARG A 89 -0.68 -2.59 -20.52
N PRO A 90 -1.70 -1.73 -20.69
CA PRO A 90 -1.58 -0.63 -21.63
C PRO A 90 -0.36 0.24 -21.25
N PRO A 91 0.52 0.57 -22.18
CA PRO A 91 1.63 1.46 -21.92
C PRO A 91 1.11 2.86 -21.57
N LEU A 92 1.77 3.51 -20.60
CA LEU A 92 1.52 4.92 -20.30
C LEU A 92 2.20 5.83 -21.31
N THR A 93 1.63 7.01 -21.54
CA THR A 93 2.35 8.05 -22.30
C THR A 93 3.43 8.68 -21.43
N ARG A 94 4.44 9.30 -22.08
CA ARG A 94 5.54 9.97 -21.38
C ARG A 94 5.02 11.09 -20.46
N GLU A 95 4.01 11.82 -20.90
CA GLU A 95 3.38 12.90 -20.13
C GLU A 95 2.72 12.36 -18.86
N GLN A 96 1.96 11.26 -18.96
CA GLN A 96 1.33 10.59 -17.81
C GLN A 96 2.37 10.08 -16.81
N VAL A 97 3.46 9.52 -17.31
CA VAL A 97 4.56 9.02 -16.47
C VAL A 97 5.21 10.18 -15.70
N LEU A 98 5.50 11.31 -16.36
CA LEU A 98 6.12 12.47 -15.71
C LEU A 98 5.19 13.12 -14.67
N GLU A 99 3.91 13.24 -14.96
CA GLU A 99 2.92 13.75 -14.00
C GLU A 99 2.84 12.87 -12.74
N ASN A 100 2.74 11.56 -12.92
CA ASN A 100 2.73 10.61 -11.80
C ASN A 100 4.06 10.64 -11.02
N ALA A 101 5.20 10.83 -11.69
CA ALA A 101 6.53 10.89 -11.07
C ALA A 101 6.66 12.05 -10.08
N GLU A 102 6.15 13.24 -10.41
CA GLU A 102 6.17 14.39 -9.49
C GLU A 102 5.31 14.12 -8.25
N THR A 103 4.17 13.46 -8.43
CA THR A 103 3.30 13.05 -7.31
C THR A 103 4.01 12.06 -6.40
N TYR A 104 4.73 11.07 -6.97
CA TYR A 104 5.52 10.09 -6.20
C TYR A 104 6.60 10.76 -5.38
N LYS A 105 7.38 11.69 -5.95
CA LYS A 105 8.42 12.45 -5.21
C LYS A 105 7.84 13.13 -3.97
N THR A 106 6.74 13.85 -4.13
CA THR A 106 6.10 14.56 -3.01
C THR A 106 5.65 13.59 -1.90
N GLN A 107 5.12 12.44 -2.27
CA GLN A 107 4.62 11.44 -1.32
C GLN A 107 5.76 10.69 -0.61
N VAL A 108 6.82 10.34 -1.32
CA VAL A 108 7.98 9.60 -0.81
C VAL A 108 8.74 10.42 0.23
N PHE A 109 8.85 11.73 0.03
CA PHE A 109 9.53 12.62 0.98
C PHE A 109 8.75 12.90 2.27
N LYS A 110 7.55 12.35 2.44
CA LYS A 110 6.91 12.24 3.76
C LYS A 110 7.57 11.16 4.64
N ILE A 111 8.37 10.27 4.05
CA ILE A 111 9.03 9.15 4.74
C ILE A 111 10.55 9.28 4.66
N LEU A 112 11.10 9.57 3.47
CA LEU A 112 12.54 9.67 3.23
C LEU A 112 13.03 11.11 3.45
N ASP A 113 14.26 11.21 3.94
CA ASP A 113 14.98 12.48 4.02
C ASP A 113 15.46 12.91 2.62
N PRO A 114 14.95 14.03 2.07
CA PRO A 114 15.35 14.50 0.75
C PRO A 114 16.86 14.73 0.60
N ALA A 115 17.53 15.16 1.68
CA ALA A 115 18.97 15.43 1.65
C ALA A 115 19.83 14.15 1.54
N LYS A 116 19.25 12.98 1.83
CA LYS A 116 19.90 11.67 1.80
C LYS A 116 19.34 10.75 0.72
N THR A 117 18.50 11.27 -0.16
CA THR A 117 17.85 10.50 -1.23
C THR A 117 18.27 11.03 -2.59
N GLU A 118 18.91 10.18 -3.37
CA GLU A 118 19.12 10.41 -4.79
C GLU A 118 17.84 9.99 -5.54
N VAL A 119 17.19 10.93 -6.24
CA VAL A 119 16.09 10.60 -7.15
C VAL A 119 16.66 10.41 -8.54
N ALA A 120 16.50 9.22 -9.10
CA ALA A 120 16.98 8.88 -10.43
C ALA A 120 15.82 8.51 -11.36
N PHE A 121 16.04 8.72 -12.66
CA PHE A 121 15.10 8.37 -13.72
C PHE A 121 15.79 7.46 -14.72
N ASN A 122 15.23 6.31 -15.04
CA ASN A 122 15.90 5.37 -15.95
C ASN A 122 15.91 5.81 -17.42
N SER A 123 15.06 6.76 -17.81
CA SER A 123 15.20 7.43 -19.11
C SER A 123 16.56 8.14 -19.27
N THR A 124 17.21 8.56 -18.19
CA THR A 124 18.51 9.24 -18.24
C THR A 124 19.58 8.44 -18.97
N TRP A 125 19.61 7.14 -18.81
CA TRP A 125 20.55 6.25 -19.52
C TRP A 125 19.89 5.49 -20.67
N MET A 126 18.60 5.16 -20.57
CA MET A 126 17.93 4.40 -21.63
C MET A 126 17.69 5.21 -22.89
N ASP A 127 17.29 6.48 -22.78
CA ASP A 127 17.10 7.37 -23.95
C ASP A 127 18.43 7.65 -24.70
N GLN A 128 19.57 7.50 -24.00
CA GLN A 128 20.89 7.72 -24.59
C GLN A 128 21.55 6.44 -25.12
N MET A 129 20.96 5.28 -24.83
CA MET A 129 21.52 3.99 -25.24
C MET A 129 21.41 3.81 -26.75
N ALA A 130 22.57 3.65 -27.41
CA ALA A 130 22.59 3.40 -28.85
C ALA A 130 21.97 2.02 -29.19
N PRO A 131 21.35 1.84 -30.34
CA PRO A 131 20.76 0.56 -30.72
C PRO A 131 21.73 -0.62 -30.64
N ALA A 132 23.02 -0.41 -30.92
CA ALA A 132 24.06 -1.45 -30.81
C ALA A 132 24.29 -1.86 -29.34
N ASP A 133 24.22 -0.90 -28.39
CA ASP A 133 24.38 -1.19 -26.97
C ASP A 133 23.13 -1.88 -26.42
N PHE A 134 21.96 -1.52 -26.92
CA PHE A 134 20.72 -2.21 -26.57
C PHE A 134 20.72 -3.67 -27.06
N ILE A 135 21.22 -3.94 -28.27
CA ILE A 135 21.44 -5.31 -28.78
C ILE A 135 22.43 -6.05 -27.86
N ARG A 136 23.51 -5.39 -27.44
CA ARG A 136 24.48 -5.99 -26.51
C ARG A 136 23.82 -6.29 -25.14
N LEU A 137 22.97 -5.42 -24.63
CA LEU A 137 22.20 -5.67 -23.41
C LEU A 137 21.31 -6.91 -23.57
N THR A 138 20.53 -6.99 -24.65
CA THR A 138 19.64 -8.13 -24.87
C THR A 138 20.38 -9.45 -25.09
N SER A 139 21.63 -9.43 -25.59
CA SER A 139 22.45 -10.62 -25.77
C SER A 139 22.99 -11.22 -24.47
N GLN A 140 22.87 -10.53 -23.34
CA GLN A 140 23.32 -11.04 -22.04
C GLN A 140 22.39 -12.13 -21.46
N TYR A 141 21.19 -12.31 -22.03
CA TYR A 141 20.20 -13.24 -21.50
C TYR A 141 19.52 -14.03 -22.63
N THR A 142 19.05 -15.23 -22.33
CA THR A 142 18.41 -16.08 -23.35
C THR A 142 16.89 -16.13 -23.17
N VAL A 143 16.17 -16.38 -24.26
CA VAL A 143 14.72 -16.61 -24.23
C VAL A 143 14.36 -17.79 -23.35
N ALA A 144 15.16 -18.87 -23.38
CA ALA A 144 14.92 -20.05 -22.53
C ALA A 144 14.93 -19.69 -21.04
N ARG A 145 15.90 -18.88 -20.61
CA ARG A 145 15.96 -18.39 -19.22
C ARG A 145 14.85 -17.38 -18.89
N MET A 146 14.44 -16.57 -19.86
CA MET A 146 13.33 -15.63 -19.67
C MET A 146 12.02 -16.39 -19.41
N LEU A 147 11.83 -17.54 -20.08
CA LEU A 147 10.67 -18.40 -19.91
C LEU A 147 10.67 -19.21 -18.60
N GLU A 148 11.76 -19.20 -17.79
CA GLU A 148 11.76 -19.76 -16.42
C GLU A 148 10.95 -18.92 -15.44
N ARG A 149 10.57 -17.71 -15.81
CA ARG A 149 9.73 -16.84 -14.99
C ARG A 149 8.28 -17.34 -15.02
N ASP A 150 7.67 -17.53 -13.85
CA ASP A 150 6.36 -18.20 -13.66
C ASP A 150 5.24 -17.67 -14.55
N ASP A 151 5.16 -16.34 -14.74
CA ASP A 151 4.12 -15.71 -15.56
C ASP A 151 4.35 -15.94 -17.05
N PHE A 152 5.60 -15.91 -17.52
CA PHE A 152 5.94 -16.23 -18.91
C PHE A 152 5.78 -17.73 -19.18
N ASP A 153 6.26 -18.61 -18.30
CA ASP A 153 6.09 -20.06 -18.44
C ASP A 153 4.61 -20.42 -18.53
N LYS A 154 3.80 -19.90 -17.62
CA LYS A 154 2.35 -20.14 -17.61
C LYS A 154 1.69 -19.68 -18.92
N ARG A 155 2.01 -18.47 -19.38
CA ARG A 155 1.44 -17.95 -20.62
C ARG A 155 1.92 -18.70 -21.85
N TYR A 156 3.19 -19.07 -21.89
CA TYR A 156 3.78 -19.88 -22.96
C TYR A 156 3.13 -21.26 -23.06
N THR A 157 3.04 -21.99 -21.94
CA THR A 157 2.48 -23.34 -21.87
C THR A 157 0.98 -23.39 -22.13
N THR A 158 0.26 -22.28 -21.85
CA THR A 158 -1.18 -22.14 -22.13
C THR A 158 -1.49 -21.44 -23.45
N ASN A 159 -0.51 -21.24 -24.35
CA ASN A 159 -0.63 -20.55 -25.61
C ASN A 159 -1.23 -19.13 -25.50
N GLN A 160 -0.96 -18.43 -24.39
CA GLN A 160 -1.31 -17.02 -24.23
C GLN A 160 -0.24 -16.14 -24.88
N PRO A 161 -0.63 -15.02 -25.52
CA PRO A 161 0.33 -14.17 -26.22
C PRO A 161 1.32 -13.54 -25.23
N ILE A 162 2.60 -13.52 -25.61
CA ILE A 162 3.67 -12.79 -24.93
C ILE A 162 4.27 -11.85 -25.98
N ALA A 163 4.19 -10.54 -25.73
CA ALA A 163 4.77 -9.57 -26.64
C ALA A 163 6.29 -9.44 -26.38
N ILE A 164 7.07 -9.23 -27.44
CA ILE A 164 8.54 -9.17 -27.37
C ILE A 164 9.03 -8.10 -26.37
N HIS A 165 8.36 -6.94 -26.32
CA HIS A 165 8.75 -5.89 -25.37
C HIS A 165 8.63 -6.28 -23.91
N GLU A 166 7.77 -7.25 -23.58
CA GLU A 166 7.65 -7.76 -22.22
C GLU A 166 8.93 -8.47 -21.73
N PHE A 167 9.66 -9.13 -22.65
CA PHE A 167 10.97 -9.70 -22.35
C PHE A 167 12.05 -8.63 -22.11
N LEU A 168 11.84 -7.42 -22.62
CA LEU A 168 12.79 -6.32 -22.45
C LEU A 168 12.69 -5.68 -21.05
N TYR A 169 11.51 -5.75 -20.42
CA TYR A 169 11.28 -5.13 -19.10
C TYR A 169 12.31 -5.60 -18.04
N PRO A 170 12.51 -6.91 -17.80
CA PRO A 170 13.50 -7.36 -16.82
C PRO A 170 14.94 -6.94 -17.15
N LEU A 171 15.28 -6.85 -18.44
CA LEU A 171 16.61 -6.45 -18.89
C LEU A 171 16.85 -4.94 -18.64
N VAL A 172 15.85 -4.11 -18.91
CA VAL A 172 15.91 -2.67 -18.67
C VAL A 172 16.00 -2.40 -17.16
N GLN A 173 15.14 -3.01 -16.35
CA GLN A 173 15.20 -2.91 -14.89
C GLN A 173 16.55 -3.40 -14.34
N GLY A 174 17.05 -4.51 -14.86
CA GLY A 174 18.35 -5.04 -14.46
C GLY A 174 19.51 -4.10 -14.83
N TYR A 175 19.43 -3.44 -15.98
CA TYR A 175 20.43 -2.48 -16.39
C TYR A 175 20.47 -1.21 -15.53
N ASP A 176 19.36 -0.84 -14.93
CA ASP A 176 19.32 0.25 -13.91
C ASP A 176 20.34 0.02 -12.79
N SER A 177 20.51 -1.24 -12.37
CA SER A 177 21.48 -1.61 -11.35
C SER A 177 22.92 -1.47 -11.83
N VAL A 178 23.17 -1.72 -13.11
CA VAL A 178 24.46 -1.49 -13.78
C VAL A 178 24.76 0.02 -13.84
N ALA A 179 23.81 0.81 -14.32
CA ALA A 179 23.95 2.26 -14.48
C ALA A 179 24.18 2.95 -13.12
N LEU A 180 23.44 2.55 -12.12
CA LEU A 180 23.50 3.10 -10.75
C LEU A 180 24.60 2.48 -9.88
N ARG A 181 25.25 1.42 -10.33
CA ARG A 181 26.22 0.65 -9.53
C ARG A 181 25.65 0.30 -8.14
N ALA A 182 24.45 -0.25 -8.12
CA ALA A 182 23.75 -0.58 -6.89
C ALA A 182 24.47 -1.66 -6.10
N ASP A 183 24.60 -1.47 -4.78
CA ASP A 183 25.14 -2.48 -3.85
C ASP A 183 24.05 -3.39 -3.30
N VAL A 184 22.86 -2.84 -3.13
CA VAL A 184 21.65 -3.56 -2.69
C VAL A 184 20.44 -3.05 -3.49
N GLU A 185 19.62 -3.98 -3.96
CA GLU A 185 18.32 -3.64 -4.56
C GLU A 185 17.17 -4.22 -3.74
N LEU A 186 16.17 -3.37 -3.47
CA LEU A 186 14.96 -3.73 -2.77
C LEU A 186 13.79 -3.88 -3.73
N GLY A 187 12.95 -4.88 -3.48
CA GLY A 187 11.69 -5.06 -4.20
C GLY A 187 10.67 -5.88 -3.43
N GLY A 188 9.45 -5.97 -3.90
CA GLY A 188 8.49 -6.95 -3.42
C GLY A 188 8.90 -8.38 -3.79
N THR A 189 8.33 -9.38 -3.12
CA THR A 189 8.58 -10.79 -3.45
C THR A 189 8.25 -11.14 -4.91
N ASP A 190 7.27 -10.45 -5.49
CA ASP A 190 6.88 -10.56 -6.89
C ASP A 190 7.93 -10.00 -7.88
N GLN A 191 8.91 -9.23 -7.41
CA GLN A 191 9.99 -8.64 -8.20
C GLN A 191 11.28 -9.47 -8.22
N LYS A 192 11.34 -10.58 -7.48
CA LYS A 192 12.58 -11.36 -7.26
C LYS A 192 13.32 -11.69 -8.56
N PHE A 193 12.61 -12.09 -9.61
CA PHE A 193 13.23 -12.39 -10.91
C PHE A 193 13.93 -11.16 -11.50
N ASN A 194 13.28 -9.99 -11.48
CA ASN A 194 13.84 -8.76 -12.02
C ASN A 194 15.06 -8.29 -11.21
N LEU A 195 15.02 -8.47 -9.88
CA LEU A 195 16.15 -8.15 -9.00
C LEU A 195 17.37 -9.05 -9.27
N LEU A 196 17.12 -10.35 -9.51
CA LEU A 196 18.17 -11.31 -9.92
C LEU A 196 18.77 -10.95 -11.27
N MET A 197 17.96 -10.43 -12.21
CA MET A 197 18.45 -9.94 -13.51
C MET A 197 19.50 -8.84 -13.31
N GLY A 198 19.28 -7.91 -12.35
CA GLY A 198 20.27 -6.88 -12.01
C GLY A 198 21.63 -7.45 -11.62
N ARG A 199 21.63 -8.50 -10.77
CA ARG A 199 22.87 -9.21 -10.39
C ARG A 199 23.61 -9.82 -11.59
N GLU A 200 22.87 -10.51 -12.46
CA GLU A 200 23.45 -11.17 -13.64
C GLU A 200 24.03 -10.14 -14.60
N LEU A 201 23.31 -9.04 -14.87
CA LEU A 201 23.80 -7.98 -15.74
C LEU A 201 25.02 -7.28 -15.15
N GLN A 202 25.05 -6.99 -13.84
CA GLN A 202 26.25 -6.42 -13.22
C GLN A 202 27.48 -7.31 -13.41
N ARG A 203 27.36 -8.64 -13.26
CA ARG A 203 28.44 -9.58 -13.57
C ARG A 203 28.87 -9.50 -15.04
N GLY A 204 27.89 -9.49 -15.96
CA GLY A 204 28.17 -9.35 -17.40
C GLY A 204 28.86 -8.05 -17.80
N TYR A 205 28.63 -6.98 -17.02
CA TYR A 205 29.30 -5.68 -17.18
C TYR A 205 30.56 -5.53 -16.31
N GLY A 206 31.06 -6.61 -15.67
CA GLY A 206 32.28 -6.59 -14.85
C GLY A 206 32.17 -5.84 -13.54
N GLN A 207 30.95 -5.70 -13.00
CA GLN A 207 30.69 -5.09 -11.71
C GLN A 207 30.50 -6.15 -10.63
N GLU A 208 30.77 -5.77 -9.37
CA GLU A 208 30.39 -6.59 -8.21
C GLU A 208 28.86 -6.65 -8.13
N PRO A 209 28.26 -7.87 -8.03
CA PRO A 209 26.81 -7.98 -8.05
C PRO A 209 26.19 -7.42 -6.76
N GLN A 210 25.03 -6.80 -6.91
CA GLN A 210 24.22 -6.31 -5.80
C GLN A 210 23.68 -7.44 -4.93
N CYS A 211 23.43 -7.19 -3.66
CA CYS A 211 22.59 -8.02 -2.82
C CYS A 211 21.12 -7.70 -3.10
N ILE A 212 20.25 -8.66 -2.87
CA ILE A 212 18.80 -8.50 -3.08
C ILE A 212 18.09 -8.63 -1.73
N LEU A 213 17.20 -7.69 -1.46
CA LEU A 213 16.32 -7.73 -0.30
C LEU A 213 14.87 -7.70 -0.78
N THR A 214 14.15 -8.80 -0.56
CA THR A 214 12.72 -8.82 -0.87
C THR A 214 11.90 -8.52 0.38
N MET A 215 10.89 -7.67 0.19
CA MET A 215 9.90 -7.37 1.21
C MET A 215 8.59 -8.08 0.87
N PRO A 216 7.85 -8.56 1.87
CA PRO A 216 6.55 -9.16 1.64
C PRO A 216 5.55 -8.14 1.11
N LEU A 217 4.56 -8.62 0.38
CA LEU A 217 3.39 -7.82 0.03
C LEU A 217 2.53 -7.61 1.26
N LEU A 218 2.16 -6.35 1.55
CA LEU A 218 1.30 -6.04 2.67
C LEU A 218 -0.13 -6.52 2.39
N GLU A 219 -0.72 -7.23 3.33
CA GLU A 219 -2.13 -7.59 3.28
C GLU A 219 -3.02 -6.34 3.44
N GLY A 220 -4.14 -6.31 2.74
CA GLY A 220 -5.12 -5.24 2.84
C GLY A 220 -5.96 -5.32 4.10
N LEU A 221 -6.96 -4.45 4.20
CA LEU A 221 -7.85 -4.36 5.37
C LEU A 221 -8.62 -5.65 5.68
N ASP A 222 -8.76 -6.53 4.69
CA ASP A 222 -9.37 -7.87 4.82
C ASP A 222 -8.46 -8.89 5.52
N GLY A 223 -7.17 -8.58 5.68
CA GLY A 223 -6.17 -9.44 6.32
C GLY A 223 -5.80 -10.70 5.51
N VAL A 224 -6.21 -10.81 4.25
CA VAL A 224 -6.02 -12.01 3.42
C VAL A 224 -5.37 -11.69 2.09
N LYS A 225 -5.96 -10.78 1.31
CA LYS A 225 -5.46 -10.41 -0.01
C LYS A 225 -4.46 -9.28 0.11
N LYS A 226 -3.49 -9.23 -0.81
CA LYS A 226 -2.56 -8.10 -0.88
C LYS A 226 -3.31 -6.77 -0.98
N MET A 227 -2.79 -5.75 -0.33
CA MET A 227 -3.34 -4.40 -0.42
C MET A 227 -3.32 -3.89 -1.85
N SER A 228 -4.47 -3.48 -2.37
CA SER A 228 -4.61 -3.00 -3.73
C SER A 228 -5.81 -2.05 -3.88
N LYS A 229 -5.64 -1.00 -4.69
CA LYS A 229 -6.74 -0.11 -5.07
C LYS A 229 -7.86 -0.85 -5.80
N SER A 230 -7.51 -1.75 -6.72
CA SER A 230 -8.49 -2.53 -7.50
C SER A 230 -9.33 -3.48 -6.65
N LEU A 231 -8.84 -3.87 -5.47
CA LEU A 231 -9.58 -4.70 -4.52
C LEU A 231 -10.36 -3.89 -3.47
N GLY A 232 -10.18 -2.57 -3.43
CA GLY A 232 -10.83 -1.70 -2.46
C GLY A 232 -10.40 -1.93 -1.00
N ASN A 233 -9.34 -2.72 -0.75
CA ASN A 233 -8.86 -3.12 0.58
C ASN A 233 -7.64 -2.32 1.04
N TYR A 234 -7.45 -1.12 0.53
CA TYR A 234 -6.25 -0.30 0.73
C TYR A 234 -6.47 0.88 1.70
N VAL A 235 -5.34 1.40 2.19
CA VAL A 235 -5.25 2.69 2.87
C VAL A 235 -4.34 3.59 2.05
N GLY A 236 -4.90 4.62 1.44
CA GLY A 236 -4.15 5.62 0.66
C GLY A 236 -3.43 6.60 1.58
N ILE A 237 -2.19 6.99 1.25
CA ILE A 237 -1.43 7.91 2.09
C ILE A 237 -1.91 9.38 2.00
N GLN A 238 -2.79 9.67 1.06
CA GLN A 238 -3.44 10.98 0.89
C GLN A 238 -4.91 10.98 1.35
N GLU A 239 -5.44 9.85 1.84
CA GLU A 239 -6.79 9.83 2.41
C GLU A 239 -6.90 10.79 3.60
N ALA A 240 -8.10 11.34 3.81
CA ALA A 240 -8.35 12.22 4.95
C ALA A 240 -7.95 11.55 6.28
N PRO A 241 -7.36 12.28 7.24
CA PRO A 241 -6.82 11.73 8.48
C PRO A 241 -7.80 10.84 9.25
N GLY A 242 -9.06 11.24 9.36
CA GLY A 242 -10.12 10.47 10.04
C GLY A 242 -10.47 9.16 9.32
N VAL A 243 -10.40 9.14 7.98
CA VAL A 243 -10.64 7.92 7.17
C VAL A 243 -9.48 6.96 7.35
N MET A 244 -8.24 7.43 7.21
CA MET A 244 -7.02 6.64 7.44
C MET A 244 -7.02 6.06 8.86
N TYR A 245 -7.28 6.87 9.88
CA TYR A 245 -7.34 6.44 11.27
C TYR A 245 -8.39 5.33 11.49
N SER A 246 -9.61 5.52 11.00
CA SER A 246 -10.70 4.57 11.15
C SER A 246 -10.40 3.22 10.48
N LYS A 247 -9.80 3.24 9.29
CA LYS A 247 -9.35 2.04 8.58
C LYS A 247 -8.32 1.27 9.41
N LEU A 248 -7.29 1.96 9.92
CA LEU A 248 -6.21 1.33 10.70
C LEU A 248 -6.68 0.74 12.03
N VAL A 249 -7.57 1.42 12.74
CA VAL A 249 -8.14 0.89 14.00
C VAL A 249 -9.07 -0.32 13.74
N SER A 250 -9.59 -0.44 12.52
CA SER A 250 -10.54 -1.51 12.13
C SER A 250 -9.88 -2.79 11.61
N ILE A 251 -8.56 -2.82 11.42
CA ILE A 251 -7.88 -4.04 10.96
C ILE A 251 -8.03 -5.20 11.95
N PRO A 252 -7.99 -6.47 11.49
CA PRO A 252 -7.97 -7.63 12.39
C PRO A 252 -6.80 -7.57 13.38
N ASP A 253 -7.02 -8.05 14.62
CA ASP A 253 -6.00 -8.01 15.69
C ASP A 253 -4.72 -8.76 15.29
N ALA A 254 -4.85 -9.89 14.59
CA ALA A 254 -3.70 -10.65 14.11
C ALA A 254 -2.87 -9.86 13.06
N LEU A 255 -3.54 -9.03 12.24
CA LEU A 255 -2.89 -8.25 11.19
C LEU A 255 -2.10 -7.06 11.74
N MET A 256 -2.48 -6.51 12.90
CA MET A 256 -1.82 -5.32 13.45
C MET A 256 -0.32 -5.54 13.69
N TRP A 257 0.12 -6.75 14.07
CA TRP A 257 1.53 -7.04 14.31
C TRP A 257 2.36 -6.98 13.03
N ARG A 258 1.78 -7.43 11.92
CA ARG A 258 2.38 -7.31 10.60
C ARG A 258 2.54 -5.84 10.19
N TYR A 259 1.51 -5.03 10.48
CA TYR A 259 1.55 -3.59 10.20
C TYR A 259 2.57 -2.88 11.08
N PHE A 260 2.68 -3.23 12.37
CA PHE A 260 3.75 -2.70 13.23
C PHE A 260 5.12 -3.05 12.68
N GLU A 261 5.37 -4.31 12.34
CA GLU A 261 6.66 -4.77 11.85
C GLU A 261 7.10 -4.04 10.57
N LEU A 262 6.18 -3.85 9.61
CA LEU A 262 6.48 -3.34 8.28
C LEU A 262 6.30 -1.82 8.14
N LEU A 263 5.45 -1.21 8.93
CA LEU A 263 5.06 0.19 8.76
C LEU A 263 5.49 1.09 9.91
N SER A 264 5.61 0.58 11.15
CA SER A 264 5.97 1.40 12.31
C SER A 264 7.46 1.73 12.35
N PHE A 265 7.79 2.89 12.90
CA PHE A 265 9.16 3.31 13.18
C PHE A 265 9.64 2.90 14.59
N LEU A 266 8.75 2.37 15.42
CA LEU A 266 9.11 1.82 16.72
C LEU A 266 10.11 0.67 16.58
N SER A 267 10.95 0.49 17.59
CA SER A 267 11.86 -0.65 17.66
C SER A 267 11.10 -1.98 17.82
N MET A 268 11.74 -3.09 17.49
CA MET A 268 11.16 -4.41 17.73
C MET A 268 10.96 -4.70 19.22
N ASP A 269 11.77 -4.12 20.10
CA ASP A 269 11.63 -4.27 21.54
C ASP A 269 10.34 -3.59 22.03
N GLU A 270 10.01 -2.37 21.55
CA GLU A 270 8.75 -1.68 21.86
C GLU A 270 7.55 -2.44 21.31
N ILE A 271 7.64 -2.97 20.09
CA ILE A 271 6.57 -3.77 19.49
C ILE A 271 6.35 -5.08 20.27
N ASN A 272 7.43 -5.73 20.70
CA ASN A 272 7.36 -6.94 21.51
C ASN A 272 6.80 -6.67 22.90
N ALA A 273 7.08 -5.50 23.50
CA ALA A 273 6.45 -5.07 24.74
C ALA A 273 4.93 -4.93 24.58
N PHE A 274 4.45 -4.30 23.48
CA PHE A 274 3.01 -4.24 23.20
C PHE A 274 2.38 -5.63 23.00
N ARG A 275 3.13 -6.56 22.39
CA ARG A 275 2.66 -7.94 22.21
C ARG A 275 2.50 -8.65 23.56
N ALA A 276 3.47 -8.49 24.44
CA ALA A 276 3.43 -9.03 25.78
C ALA A 276 2.26 -8.41 26.62
N ASP A 277 2.00 -7.10 26.49
CA ASP A 277 0.88 -6.44 27.14
C ASP A 277 -0.47 -7.05 26.70
N VAL A 278 -0.64 -7.29 25.39
CA VAL A 278 -1.86 -7.91 24.84
C VAL A 278 -2.01 -9.36 25.32
N GLU A 279 -0.93 -10.14 25.36
CA GLU A 279 -0.92 -11.49 25.91
C GLU A 279 -1.25 -11.52 27.41
N ALA A 280 -0.90 -10.45 28.15
CA ALA A 280 -1.25 -10.26 29.54
C ALA A 280 -2.69 -9.73 29.75
N GLY A 281 -3.46 -9.49 28.69
CA GLY A 281 -4.87 -9.11 28.74
C GLY A 281 -5.17 -7.64 28.41
N ALA A 282 -4.20 -6.86 27.95
CA ALA A 282 -4.47 -5.52 27.44
C ALA A 282 -5.36 -5.57 26.17
N ASN A 283 -6.19 -4.56 26.00
CA ASN A 283 -7.09 -4.50 24.85
C ASN A 283 -6.31 -4.26 23.54
N PRO A 284 -6.36 -5.19 22.56
CA PRO A 284 -5.68 -5.02 21.26
C PRO A 284 -6.05 -3.72 20.54
N ARG A 285 -7.25 -3.20 20.79
CA ARG A 285 -7.71 -1.94 20.22
C ARG A 285 -6.83 -0.77 20.64
N ASP A 286 -6.40 -0.71 21.91
CA ASP A 286 -5.58 0.39 22.40
C ASP A 286 -4.20 0.40 21.71
N ILE A 287 -3.71 -0.78 21.36
CA ILE A 287 -2.48 -0.94 20.59
C ILE A 287 -2.68 -0.54 19.12
N LYS A 288 -3.82 -0.89 18.51
CA LYS A 288 -4.17 -0.42 17.14
C LYS A 288 -4.32 1.10 17.07
N ILE A 289 -4.80 1.74 18.13
CA ILE A 289 -4.87 3.21 18.23
C ILE A 289 -3.46 3.81 18.13
N LYS A 290 -2.48 3.30 18.87
CA LYS A 290 -1.08 3.77 18.81
C LYS A 290 -0.52 3.67 17.39
N LEU A 291 -0.76 2.54 16.71
CA LEU A 291 -0.36 2.36 15.32
C LEU A 291 -1.03 3.36 14.38
N ALA A 292 -2.33 3.57 14.54
CA ALA A 292 -3.10 4.50 13.72
C ALA A 292 -2.63 5.95 13.92
N GLU A 293 -2.39 6.36 15.16
CA GLU A 293 -1.86 7.68 15.48
C GLU A 293 -0.47 7.90 14.86
N GLU A 294 0.44 6.94 14.99
CA GLU A 294 1.78 7.00 14.39
C GLU A 294 1.70 7.18 12.86
N ILE A 295 0.87 6.36 12.19
CA ILE A 295 0.78 6.40 10.73
C ILE A 295 0.09 7.70 10.27
N VAL A 296 -1.00 8.11 10.90
CA VAL A 296 -1.68 9.37 10.56
C VAL A 296 -0.76 10.57 10.82
N ALA A 297 -0.05 10.62 11.93
CA ALA A 297 0.90 11.68 12.23
C ALA A 297 2.01 11.80 11.16
N ARG A 298 2.51 10.67 10.65
CA ARG A 298 3.52 10.64 9.59
C ARG A 298 3.06 11.33 8.30
N PHE A 299 1.81 11.14 7.91
CA PHE A 299 1.30 11.65 6.63
C PHE A 299 0.59 13.00 6.74
N HIS A 300 0.02 13.32 7.91
CA HIS A 300 -0.86 14.49 8.11
C HIS A 300 -0.46 15.38 9.28
N GLY A 301 0.55 14.99 10.09
CA GLY A 301 1.00 15.70 11.26
C GLY A 301 0.31 15.28 12.56
N GLU A 302 0.96 15.57 13.69
CA GLU A 302 0.54 15.17 15.04
C GLU A 302 -0.86 15.73 15.41
N GLU A 303 -1.13 16.98 15.04
CA GLU A 303 -2.41 17.60 15.34
C GLU A 303 -3.57 16.89 14.61
N ALA A 304 -3.39 16.52 13.35
CA ALA A 304 -4.39 15.78 12.59
C ALA A 304 -4.64 14.38 13.18
N ALA A 305 -3.58 13.70 13.65
CA ALA A 305 -3.71 12.40 14.32
C ALA A 305 -4.49 12.52 15.62
N ALA A 306 -4.17 13.51 16.47
CA ALA A 306 -4.89 13.76 17.72
C ALA A 306 -6.36 14.13 17.48
N ASN A 307 -6.65 14.89 16.42
CA ASN A 307 -8.02 15.26 16.05
C ASN A 307 -8.79 14.02 15.56
N ALA A 308 -8.18 13.17 14.73
CA ALA A 308 -8.79 11.93 14.26
C ALA A 308 -9.12 10.98 15.42
N HIS A 309 -8.20 10.83 16.40
CA HIS A 309 -8.43 10.06 17.62
C HIS A 309 -9.61 10.62 18.43
N ARG A 310 -9.61 11.93 18.71
CA ARG A 310 -10.69 12.58 19.49
C ARG A 310 -12.05 12.40 18.81
N ALA A 311 -12.12 12.63 17.49
CA ALA A 311 -13.33 12.43 16.72
C ALA A 311 -13.84 10.98 16.79
N ALA A 312 -12.95 9.99 16.70
CA ALA A 312 -13.30 8.58 16.82
C ALA A 312 -13.78 8.24 18.25
N GLY A 313 -13.17 8.85 19.29
CA GLY A 313 -13.58 8.69 20.70
C GLY A 313 -14.95 9.29 21.00
N ASN A 314 -15.24 10.47 20.47
CA ASN A 314 -16.52 11.14 20.63
C ASN A 314 -17.65 10.39 19.94
N ARG A 315 -17.44 9.89 18.73
CA ARG A 315 -18.40 9.02 18.01
C ARG A 315 -18.85 7.79 18.83
N MET A 316 -18.00 7.30 19.73
CA MET A 316 -18.33 6.17 20.60
C MET A 316 -19.07 6.55 21.88
N LYS A 317 -18.87 7.79 22.39
CA LYS A 317 -19.49 8.24 23.65
C LYS A 317 -20.89 8.81 23.47
N GLU A 318 -21.20 9.38 22.32
CA GLU A 318 -22.41 10.18 22.11
C GLU A 318 -23.41 9.59 21.11
N GLY A 319 -23.11 8.47 20.44
CA GLY A 319 -23.97 7.99 19.36
C GLY A 319 -24.07 8.99 18.21
N GLU A 320 -23.12 9.93 18.11
CA GLU A 320 -23.07 10.94 17.06
C GLU A 320 -22.75 10.36 15.70
N LEU A 321 -23.37 10.98 14.74
CA LEU A 321 -23.39 10.61 13.33
C LEU A 321 -22.08 10.93 12.65
N PRO A 322 -21.62 10.11 11.69
CA PRO A 322 -20.47 10.44 10.87
C PRO A 322 -20.67 11.77 10.13
N ASP A 323 -19.64 12.63 10.07
CA ASP A 323 -19.67 13.88 9.30
C ASP A 323 -19.86 13.64 7.78
N ASP A 324 -19.54 12.42 7.32
CA ASP A 324 -19.68 11.94 5.94
C ASP A 324 -20.83 10.92 5.85
N LEU A 325 -22.05 11.36 6.16
CA LEU A 325 -23.22 10.51 6.01
C LEU A 325 -23.57 10.36 4.52
N PRO A 326 -23.73 9.11 4.01
CA PRO A 326 -24.28 8.92 2.69
C PRO A 326 -25.64 9.63 2.59
N GLU A 327 -25.79 10.49 1.58
CA GLU A 327 -27.08 11.10 1.28
C GLU A 327 -27.82 10.21 0.28
N ILE A 328 -29.01 9.79 0.65
CA ILE A 328 -29.86 8.90 -0.15
C ILE A 328 -31.19 9.58 -0.40
N GLU A 329 -31.51 9.78 -1.67
CA GLU A 329 -32.81 10.28 -2.08
C GLU A 329 -33.71 9.11 -2.49
N LEU A 330 -34.86 9.01 -1.88
CA LEU A 330 -35.92 8.05 -2.25
C LEU A 330 -37.13 8.79 -2.78
N THR A 331 -37.79 8.23 -3.79
CA THR A 331 -39.06 8.74 -4.31
C THR A 331 -40.21 7.83 -3.90
N ALA A 332 -41.33 8.45 -3.53
CA ALA A 332 -42.55 7.75 -3.19
C ALA A 332 -43.79 8.61 -3.49
N ALA A 333 -44.94 7.97 -3.71
CA ALA A 333 -46.23 8.65 -3.94
C ALA A 333 -46.88 9.09 -2.60
N GLU A 334 -46.51 8.48 -1.47
CA GLU A 334 -47.09 8.72 -0.13
C GLU A 334 -46.07 8.45 0.96
N ASP A 335 -46.40 8.81 2.20
CA ASP A 335 -45.61 8.52 3.39
C ASP A 335 -45.28 7.04 3.53
N MET A 336 -44.08 6.70 4.01
CA MET A 336 -43.59 5.33 4.06
C MET A 336 -43.32 4.83 5.47
N PRO A 337 -43.67 3.54 5.79
CA PRO A 337 -43.19 2.91 7.03
C PRO A 337 -41.68 2.84 7.07
N ILE A 338 -41.09 3.13 8.23
CA ILE A 338 -39.62 3.17 8.42
C ILE A 338 -38.93 1.88 7.95
N ALA A 339 -39.52 0.70 8.14
CA ALA A 339 -38.94 -0.56 7.69
C ALA A 339 -38.77 -0.63 6.15
N ALA A 340 -39.68 -0.02 5.42
CA ALA A 340 -39.61 0.06 3.95
C ALA A 340 -38.53 1.06 3.51
N VAL A 341 -38.43 2.20 4.18
CA VAL A 341 -37.41 3.24 3.92
C VAL A 341 -36.00 2.66 4.14
N LEU A 342 -35.76 2.01 5.28
CA LEU A 342 -34.44 1.40 5.57
C LEU A 342 -34.04 0.34 4.55
N ASN A 343 -35.00 -0.44 4.07
CA ASN A 343 -34.74 -1.46 3.05
C ASN A 343 -34.46 -0.84 1.68
N LYS A 344 -35.31 0.14 1.22
CA LYS A 344 -35.10 0.85 -0.05
C LYS A 344 -33.77 1.64 -0.05
N ALA A 345 -33.38 2.21 1.08
CA ALA A 345 -32.11 2.91 1.26
C ALA A 345 -30.90 1.96 1.34
N GLY A 346 -31.09 0.65 1.36
CA GLY A 346 -29.99 -0.31 1.46
C GLY A 346 -29.30 -0.38 2.82
N LEU A 347 -29.86 0.25 3.85
CA LEU A 347 -29.33 0.20 5.22
C LEU A 347 -29.53 -1.16 5.88
N VAL A 348 -30.46 -1.97 5.37
CA VAL A 348 -30.72 -3.34 5.79
C VAL A 348 -30.91 -4.25 4.58
N LYS A 349 -30.58 -5.53 4.73
CA LYS A 349 -30.65 -6.51 3.61
C LYS A 349 -32.08 -6.79 3.13
N ASN A 350 -33.06 -6.69 4.02
CA ASN A 350 -34.49 -6.90 3.72
C ASN A 350 -35.38 -6.36 4.86
N SER A 351 -36.69 -6.32 4.62
CA SER A 351 -37.65 -5.81 5.58
C SER A 351 -37.83 -6.68 6.83
N ALA A 352 -37.41 -7.95 6.84
CA ALA A 352 -37.43 -8.78 8.05
C ALA A 352 -36.36 -8.30 9.03
N VAL A 353 -35.11 -8.08 8.54
CA VAL A 353 -34.00 -7.52 9.34
C VAL A 353 -34.36 -6.13 9.86
N ALA A 354 -35.02 -5.28 9.05
CA ALA A 354 -35.49 -3.98 9.52
C ALA A 354 -36.45 -4.11 10.72
N ARG A 355 -37.40 -5.05 10.65
CA ARG A 355 -38.35 -5.29 11.73
C ARG A 355 -37.74 -5.82 13.00
N ASP A 356 -36.75 -6.69 12.88
CA ASP A 356 -36.02 -7.24 14.04
C ASP A 356 -35.20 -6.13 14.74
N LEU A 357 -34.55 -5.25 13.98
CA LEU A 357 -33.84 -4.10 14.51
C LEU A 357 -34.79 -3.10 15.20
N LEU A 358 -35.96 -2.82 14.60
CA LEU A 358 -36.96 -1.97 15.22
C LEU A 358 -37.49 -2.55 16.54
N ASN A 359 -37.72 -3.86 16.61
CA ASN A 359 -38.15 -4.52 17.84
C ASN A 359 -37.10 -4.52 18.96
N SER A 360 -35.83 -4.58 18.60
CA SER A 360 -34.71 -4.58 19.54
C SER A 360 -34.22 -3.18 19.94
N GLY A 361 -34.89 -2.10 19.45
CA GLY A 361 -34.44 -0.72 19.66
C GLY A 361 -33.15 -0.37 18.92
N GLY A 362 -32.83 -1.13 17.88
CA GLY A 362 -31.62 -0.95 17.06
C GLY A 362 -31.78 0.06 15.93
N VAL A 363 -32.90 0.77 15.81
CA VAL A 363 -33.12 1.84 14.82
C VAL A 363 -33.25 3.18 15.53
N ARG A 364 -32.54 4.18 15.03
CA ARG A 364 -32.64 5.57 15.49
C ARG A 364 -32.88 6.50 14.31
N ILE A 365 -33.72 7.51 14.51
CA ILE A 365 -33.97 8.62 13.61
C ILE A 365 -33.58 9.90 14.34
N ASP A 366 -32.66 10.66 13.76
CA ASP A 366 -32.08 11.88 14.36
C ASP A 366 -31.60 11.67 15.81
N GLY A 367 -31.07 10.46 16.11
CA GLY A 367 -30.57 10.07 17.42
C GLY A 367 -31.61 9.43 18.37
N GLU A 368 -32.92 9.54 18.09
CA GLU A 368 -33.98 8.95 18.90
C GLU A 368 -34.35 7.54 18.45
N VAL A 369 -34.56 6.63 19.42
CA VAL A 369 -34.98 5.26 19.12
C VAL A 369 -36.42 5.28 18.62
N VAL A 370 -36.65 4.66 17.49
CA VAL A 370 -37.98 4.53 16.89
C VAL A 370 -38.40 3.07 16.80
N ASP A 371 -39.71 2.86 16.78
CA ASP A 371 -40.36 1.55 16.65
C ASP A 371 -41.03 1.37 15.28
N ARG A 372 -41.78 0.31 15.13
CA ARG A 372 -42.50 -0.04 13.88
C ARG A 372 -43.58 0.93 13.46
N THR A 373 -44.06 1.78 14.38
CA THR A 373 -45.12 2.73 14.13
C THR A 373 -44.64 4.02 13.47
N PHE A 374 -43.32 4.21 13.42
CA PHE A 374 -42.74 5.41 12.80
C PHE A 374 -43.02 5.46 11.32
N ILE A 375 -43.63 6.56 10.90
CA ILE A 375 -43.95 6.86 9.49
C ILE A 375 -43.00 7.95 9.01
N TYR A 376 -42.32 7.67 7.91
CA TYR A 376 -41.44 8.61 7.24
C TYR A 376 -42.25 9.48 6.30
N VAL A 377 -42.34 10.77 6.61
CA VAL A 377 -43.22 11.73 5.93
C VAL A 377 -42.58 12.21 4.62
N LEU A 378 -43.39 12.39 3.56
CA LEU A 378 -42.94 13.00 2.31
C LEU A 378 -42.37 14.39 2.53
N GLY A 379 -41.24 14.67 1.88
CA GLY A 379 -40.49 15.93 2.02
C GLY A 379 -39.55 15.97 3.24
N ALA A 380 -39.62 15.00 4.14
CA ALA A 380 -38.75 14.93 5.28
C ALA A 380 -37.32 14.44 4.90
N ALA A 381 -36.31 14.98 5.59
CA ALA A 381 -34.94 14.53 5.53
C ALA A 381 -34.47 14.23 6.95
N HIS A 382 -34.16 12.96 7.22
CA HIS A 382 -33.74 12.50 8.54
C HIS A 382 -32.44 11.71 8.46
N VAL A 383 -31.69 11.71 9.53
CA VAL A 383 -30.55 10.84 9.69
C VAL A 383 -31.02 9.51 10.28
N CYS A 384 -30.91 8.45 9.50
CA CYS A 384 -31.33 7.11 9.85
C CYS A 384 -30.12 6.27 10.29
N GLN A 385 -30.23 5.59 11.43
CA GLN A 385 -29.29 4.59 11.89
C GLN A 385 -30.01 3.23 11.97
N ALA A 386 -29.42 2.19 11.37
CA ALA A 386 -29.87 0.81 11.46
C ALA A 386 -28.77 -0.09 12.02
N GLY A 387 -28.94 -0.48 13.30
CA GLY A 387 -27.88 -1.19 14.06
C GLY A 387 -26.70 -0.30 14.40
N LYS A 388 -25.53 -0.93 14.61
CA LYS A 388 -24.30 -0.19 15.05
C LYS A 388 -23.48 0.42 13.94
N LYS A 389 -23.72 0.04 12.67
CA LYS A 389 -22.79 0.33 11.56
C LYS A 389 -23.43 0.99 10.34
N ALA A 390 -24.73 0.94 10.16
CA ALA A 390 -25.40 1.48 8.98
C ALA A 390 -26.05 2.83 9.31
N PHE A 391 -25.60 3.89 8.60
CA PHE A 391 -26.07 5.27 8.75
C PHE A 391 -26.26 5.89 7.37
N ALA A 392 -27.28 6.69 7.20
CA ALA A 392 -27.46 7.56 6.04
C ALA A 392 -28.40 8.73 6.37
N ARG A 393 -28.21 9.86 5.70
CA ARG A 393 -29.23 10.92 5.60
C ARG A 393 -30.17 10.53 4.46
N ILE A 394 -31.43 10.28 4.77
CA ILE A 394 -32.42 9.89 3.79
C ILE A 394 -33.38 11.06 3.58
N THR A 395 -33.59 11.42 2.33
CA THR A 395 -34.63 12.38 1.91
C THR A 395 -35.71 11.66 1.12
N LEU A 396 -36.98 11.76 1.56
CA LEU A 396 -38.10 11.18 0.86
C LEU A 396 -38.79 12.26 0.01
N LYS A 397 -38.64 12.16 -1.31
CA LYS A 397 -39.24 13.09 -2.28
C LYS A 397 -40.53 12.55 -2.86
N SER A 398 -41.46 13.46 -3.22
CA SER A 398 -42.62 13.11 -4.01
C SER A 398 -42.21 12.71 -5.43
N GLU A 399 -42.91 11.72 -6.01
CA GLU A 399 -42.76 11.36 -7.42
C GLU A 399 -43.17 12.50 -8.34
#